data_15d7a529fb7b9103b5ca91b52777bac8
#
_entry.id   15d7a529fb7b9103b5ca91b52777bac8
#
_cell.length_a   1.000
_cell.length_b   1.000
_cell.length_c   1.000
_cell.angle_alpha   90.00
_cell.angle_beta   90.00
_cell.angle_gamma   90.00
#
_symmetry.space_group_name_H-M   'P 1'
#
loop_
_entity.id
_entity.type
_entity.pdbx_description
1 polymer ?
#
loop_
_entity_poly.entity_id
_entity_poly.type
_entity_poly.pdbx_seq_one_letter_code
_entity_poly.pdbx_strand_id
1 'polypeptide(L)'
;MINMYEVSETNNMIEHENLDVRTITLGISLLDCIDSNLDELNRKIYEKITTVAKDLVSTGQDIEKEFGIPIVNKRISITPISLIGSAACKTPEDYVTIAKTLDKAAKEVGVNFIGGYTALVSKGMTKSEENLIRSIPQALAETERICSSVNVGSTKTGINMDAVRLCGQIVKATAEATADNDSLGCAKLVVFCNAPDDNPFMAGAFLGVTEADAVINVGVSGPGVVKKALEKVRGKGFEELCETIKKTAFKVTRVGQLVAGEASKRMGIPFGIIDLSLAPTPAVGDSVAEILEEIGLERVGAPGTTAALAMLNDQVKKGGVMASSYVGGLSGAFIPVSEDQGMIDAVNAGSLTLEKLEAMTCVCSVGLDMIAIPGKTSASTISGIIADEMAIGMVNQKTTAVRLIPVIGKDVGDTAEFGGLLGYAPIMPINEFGCEAFISREGRIPAPIHSFKN
;
A
#
# COMPACT_ATOMS: atom_id res chain seq x y z
N MET A 1 36.18 -0.19 12.03
CA MET A 1 36.84 0.74 11.08
C MET A 1 35.81 1.04 10.00
N ILE A 2 35.45 2.29 9.80
CA ILE A 2 34.49 2.70 8.75
C ILE A 2 35.16 2.45 7.41
N ASN A 3 34.55 1.65 6.55
CA ASN A 3 35.03 1.41 5.21
C ASN A 3 34.60 2.58 4.30
N MET A 4 35.56 3.40 3.90
CA MET A 4 35.30 4.58 3.05
C MET A 4 34.65 4.23 1.70
N TYR A 5 34.87 3.02 1.22
CA TYR A 5 34.22 2.53 0.00
C TYR A 5 32.69 2.35 0.23
N GLU A 6 32.31 1.75 1.35
CA GLU A 6 30.88 1.57 1.70
C GLU A 6 30.16 2.90 1.96
N VAL A 7 30.86 3.87 2.56
CA VAL A 7 30.32 5.24 2.72
C VAL A 7 30.09 5.90 1.37
N SER A 8 31.08 5.83 0.47
CA SER A 8 30.96 6.39 -0.88
C SER A 8 29.86 5.69 -1.68
N GLU A 9 29.72 4.38 -1.56
CA GLU A 9 28.66 3.62 -2.23
C GLU A 9 27.26 4.03 -1.71
N THR A 10 27.09 4.19 -0.39
CA THR A 10 25.83 4.64 0.19
C THR A 10 25.48 6.05 -0.27
N ASN A 11 26.42 6.96 -0.27
CA ASN A 11 26.20 8.32 -0.78
C ASN A 11 25.78 8.30 -2.25
N ASN A 12 26.43 7.49 -3.09
CA ASN A 12 26.06 7.36 -4.49
C ASN A 12 24.63 6.81 -4.67
N MET A 13 24.24 5.83 -3.85
CA MET A 13 22.86 5.31 -3.87
C MET A 13 21.83 6.39 -3.55
N ILE A 14 22.13 7.29 -2.61
CA ILE A 14 21.25 8.39 -2.21
C ILE A 14 21.21 9.48 -3.28
N GLU A 15 22.40 9.95 -3.74
CA GLU A 15 22.50 11.12 -4.63
C GLU A 15 22.12 10.84 -6.08
N HIS A 16 22.32 9.60 -6.56
CA HIS A 16 22.24 9.28 -7.97
C HIS A 16 21.36 8.07 -8.33
N GLU A 17 20.94 7.28 -7.36
CA GLU A 17 20.23 6.02 -7.59
C GLU A 17 18.83 5.99 -6.88
N ASN A 18 18.34 7.13 -6.42
CA ASN A 18 17.03 7.31 -5.79
C ASN A 18 16.77 6.42 -4.55
N LEU A 19 17.80 6.14 -3.74
CA LEU A 19 17.61 5.49 -2.46
C LEU A 19 16.90 6.43 -1.50
N ASP A 20 15.74 6.02 -0.99
CA ASP A 20 15.02 6.76 0.03
C ASP A 20 14.50 5.88 1.18
N VAL A 21 14.25 6.50 2.32
CA VAL A 21 13.34 6.00 3.33
C VAL A 21 11.95 6.54 2.97
N ARG A 22 11.13 5.68 2.38
CA ARG A 22 9.83 6.09 1.88
C ARG A 22 8.92 6.59 2.98
N THR A 23 9.02 6.00 4.17
CA THR A 23 8.21 6.43 5.32
C THR A 23 8.82 6.00 6.66
N ILE A 24 8.66 6.87 7.67
CA ILE A 24 8.59 6.47 9.08
C ILE A 24 7.11 6.48 9.44
N THR A 25 6.58 5.34 9.86
CA THR A 25 5.18 5.18 10.25
C THR A 25 5.08 4.82 11.72
N LEU A 26 4.41 5.69 12.48
CA LEU A 26 4.12 5.48 13.89
C LEU A 26 2.77 4.76 14.03
N GLY A 27 2.81 3.52 14.46
CA GLY A 27 1.63 2.78 14.88
C GLY A 27 1.16 3.25 16.26
N ILE A 28 -0.13 3.52 16.43
CA ILE A 28 -0.73 3.95 17.71
C ILE A 28 -1.98 3.10 17.98
N SER A 29 -1.96 2.34 19.08
CA SER A 29 -3.15 1.63 19.53
C SER A 29 -4.18 2.61 20.09
N LEU A 30 -5.43 2.49 19.65
CA LEU A 30 -6.56 3.30 20.14
C LEU A 30 -7.52 2.49 21.02
N LEU A 31 -7.14 1.28 21.45
CA LEU A 31 -8.03 0.40 22.24
C LEU A 31 -8.46 1.04 23.55
N ASP A 32 -7.62 1.82 24.19
CA ASP A 32 -7.93 2.56 25.43
C ASP A 32 -8.76 3.83 25.21
N CYS A 33 -8.97 4.23 23.95
CA CYS A 33 -9.85 5.34 23.60
C CYS A 33 -11.33 4.96 23.53
N ILE A 34 -11.65 3.65 23.47
CA ILE A 34 -13.03 3.17 23.30
C ILE A 34 -13.98 3.82 24.32
N ASP A 35 -15.07 4.37 23.82
CA ASP A 35 -16.14 4.97 24.62
C ASP A 35 -17.49 4.75 23.93
N SER A 36 -18.59 4.77 24.70
CA SER A 36 -19.95 4.72 24.17
C SER A 36 -20.50 6.09 23.76
N ASN A 37 -19.88 7.16 24.25
CA ASN A 37 -20.16 8.53 23.86
C ASN A 37 -19.24 8.94 22.72
N LEU A 38 -19.80 9.38 21.59
CA LEU A 38 -19.05 9.71 20.39
C LEU A 38 -18.13 10.94 20.57
N ASP A 39 -18.56 11.94 21.30
CA ASP A 39 -17.76 13.14 21.54
C ASP A 39 -16.54 12.81 22.42
N GLU A 40 -16.76 11.97 23.44
CA GLU A 40 -15.69 11.52 24.32
C GLU A 40 -14.70 10.60 23.58
N LEU A 41 -15.18 9.70 22.73
CA LEU A 41 -14.36 8.89 21.86
C LEU A 41 -13.47 9.78 20.97
N ASN A 42 -14.07 10.75 20.28
CA ASN A 42 -13.33 11.69 19.42
C ASN A 42 -12.29 12.49 20.20
N ARG A 43 -12.62 12.97 21.40
CA ARG A 43 -11.69 13.70 22.27
C ARG A 43 -10.48 12.84 22.64
N LYS A 44 -10.70 11.59 23.10
CA LYS A 44 -9.65 10.64 23.47
C LYS A 44 -8.74 10.31 22.30
N ILE A 45 -9.30 10.03 21.11
CA ILE A 45 -8.54 9.78 19.89
C ILE A 45 -7.64 10.96 19.56
N TYR A 46 -8.18 12.16 19.54
CA TYR A 46 -7.44 13.37 19.24
C TYR A 46 -6.28 13.59 20.22
N GLU A 47 -6.56 13.56 21.52
CA GLU A 47 -5.55 13.77 22.57
C GLU A 47 -4.45 12.70 22.51
N LYS A 48 -4.79 11.43 22.29
CA LYS A 48 -3.80 10.36 22.22
C LYS A 48 -2.88 10.54 21.01
N ILE A 49 -3.42 10.77 19.83
CA ILE A 49 -2.62 10.94 18.61
C ILE A 49 -1.70 12.16 18.74
N THR A 50 -2.24 13.31 19.16
CA THR A 50 -1.44 14.55 19.27
C THR A 50 -0.38 14.46 20.36
N THR A 51 -0.60 13.65 21.40
CA THR A 51 0.40 13.42 22.45
C THR A 51 1.50 12.46 22.00
N VAL A 52 1.14 11.31 21.44
CA VAL A 52 2.10 10.24 21.09
C VAL A 52 2.92 10.61 19.86
N ALA A 53 2.31 11.26 18.87
CA ALA A 53 2.96 11.60 17.61
C ALA A 53 3.60 12.99 17.56
N LYS A 54 3.59 13.76 18.66
CA LYS A 54 4.05 15.17 18.70
C LYS A 54 5.46 15.39 18.13
N ASP A 55 6.37 14.44 18.35
CA ASP A 55 7.77 14.54 17.98
C ASP A 55 8.13 13.73 16.70
N LEU A 56 7.15 13.06 16.05
CA LEU A 56 7.41 12.19 14.91
C LEU A 56 8.03 12.94 13.71
N VAL A 57 7.44 14.07 13.36
CA VAL A 57 7.88 14.84 12.18
C VAL A 57 9.26 15.46 12.41
N SER A 58 9.47 16.09 13.56
CA SER A 58 10.77 16.68 13.92
C SER A 58 11.86 15.61 14.01
N THR A 59 11.57 14.47 14.64
CA THR A 59 12.51 13.34 14.70
C THR A 59 12.92 12.87 13.30
N GLY A 60 11.94 12.70 12.39
CA GLY A 60 12.23 12.32 11.01
C GLY A 60 13.10 13.35 10.28
N GLN A 61 12.82 14.65 10.43
CA GLN A 61 13.60 15.73 9.84
C GLN A 61 15.04 15.80 10.41
N ASP A 62 15.20 15.59 11.71
CA ASP A 62 16.52 15.60 12.36
C ASP A 62 17.37 14.40 11.89
N ILE A 63 16.77 13.22 11.74
CA ILE A 63 17.45 12.03 11.20
C ILE A 63 17.87 12.27 9.74
N GLU A 64 16.96 12.80 8.92
CA GLU A 64 17.24 13.15 7.52
C GLU A 64 18.42 14.13 7.41
N LYS A 65 18.41 15.18 8.23
CA LYS A 65 19.46 16.19 8.24
C LYS A 65 20.81 15.65 8.73
N GLU A 66 20.80 14.77 9.73
CA GLU A 66 22.02 14.21 10.34
C GLU A 66 22.70 13.16 9.45
N PHE A 67 21.89 12.27 8.84
CA PHE A 67 22.42 11.16 8.04
C PHE A 67 22.43 11.43 6.55
N GLY A 68 21.81 12.51 6.07
CA GLY A 68 21.68 12.81 4.65
C GLY A 68 20.77 11.85 3.88
N ILE A 69 19.97 11.02 4.58
CA ILE A 69 19.07 10.04 3.97
C ILE A 69 17.67 10.66 3.85
N PRO A 70 17.12 10.82 2.63
CA PRO A 70 15.78 11.37 2.45
C PRO A 70 14.73 10.53 3.16
N ILE A 71 13.87 11.16 3.96
CA ILE A 71 12.71 10.54 4.60
C ILE A 71 11.45 11.20 4.05
N VAL A 72 10.88 10.57 3.02
CA VAL A 72 9.86 11.20 2.16
C VAL A 72 8.56 11.46 2.91
N ASN A 73 8.08 10.48 3.67
CA ASN A 73 6.83 10.60 4.43
C ASN A 73 7.03 10.31 5.92
N LYS A 74 6.24 11.00 6.73
CA LYS A 74 6.00 10.70 8.15
C LYS A 74 4.51 10.39 8.26
N ARG A 75 4.16 9.16 8.71
CA ARG A 75 2.78 8.65 8.70
C ARG A 75 2.39 8.13 10.06
N ILE A 76 1.08 7.99 10.26
CA ILE A 76 0.50 7.30 11.41
C ILE A 76 -0.34 6.14 10.90
N SER A 77 -0.28 4.99 11.57
CA SER A 77 -1.23 3.90 11.44
C SER A 77 -1.90 3.66 12.79
N ILE A 78 -3.21 3.44 12.79
CA ILE A 78 -3.98 3.26 14.02
C ILE A 78 -4.75 1.94 14.01
N THR A 79 -5.19 1.51 15.19
CA THR A 79 -6.12 0.38 15.32
C THR A 79 -7.33 0.59 14.40
N PRO A 80 -7.81 -0.43 13.69
CA PRO A 80 -8.96 -0.32 12.80
C PRO A 80 -10.17 0.36 13.46
N ILE A 81 -10.62 1.47 12.88
CA ILE A 81 -11.71 2.28 13.43
C ILE A 81 -13.02 1.51 13.53
N SER A 82 -13.23 0.46 12.72
CA SER A 82 -14.40 -0.41 12.88
C SER A 82 -14.50 -1.06 14.26
N LEU A 83 -13.36 -1.34 14.90
CA LEU A 83 -13.30 -1.88 16.26
C LEU A 83 -13.54 -0.80 17.30
N ILE A 84 -12.89 0.35 17.12
CA ILE A 84 -12.89 1.47 18.08
C ILE A 84 -14.26 2.17 18.13
N GLY A 85 -14.85 2.42 16.96
CA GLY A 85 -16.12 3.16 16.83
C GLY A 85 -17.38 2.34 17.11
N SER A 86 -17.27 1.01 17.21
CA SER A 86 -18.44 0.12 17.24
C SER A 86 -19.43 0.38 18.40
N ALA A 87 -18.95 0.85 19.55
CA ALA A 87 -19.78 1.16 20.70
C ALA A 87 -20.53 2.50 20.57
N ALA A 88 -19.89 3.50 19.96
CA ALA A 88 -20.40 4.88 19.84
C ALA A 88 -21.20 5.11 18.55
N CYS A 89 -20.69 4.63 17.40
CA CYS A 89 -21.25 4.92 16.09
C CYS A 89 -22.49 4.07 15.78
N LYS A 90 -23.57 4.72 15.37
CA LYS A 90 -24.84 4.07 14.98
C LYS A 90 -25.15 4.24 13.51
N THR A 91 -24.60 5.26 12.88
CA THR A 91 -24.83 5.63 11.47
C THR A 91 -23.49 5.82 10.74
N PRO A 92 -23.46 5.84 9.39
CA PRO A 92 -22.28 6.22 8.64
C PRO A 92 -21.74 7.62 8.99
N GLU A 93 -22.64 8.58 9.25
CA GLU A 93 -22.28 9.96 9.57
C GLU A 93 -21.50 10.07 10.88
N ASP A 94 -21.77 9.21 11.86
CA ASP A 94 -21.01 9.15 13.11
C ASP A 94 -19.53 8.78 12.83
N TYR A 95 -19.29 7.85 11.90
CA TYR A 95 -17.94 7.49 11.48
C TYR A 95 -17.23 8.63 10.74
N VAL A 96 -17.95 9.44 9.96
CA VAL A 96 -17.37 10.63 9.30
C VAL A 96 -16.83 11.62 10.34
N THR A 97 -17.48 11.76 11.52
CA THR A 97 -16.96 12.62 12.59
C THR A 97 -15.62 12.13 13.13
N ILE A 98 -15.43 10.80 13.22
CA ILE A 98 -14.14 10.21 13.60
C ILE A 98 -13.09 10.50 12.51
N ALA A 99 -13.43 10.35 11.24
CA ALA A 99 -12.51 10.68 10.14
C ALA A 99 -12.04 12.14 10.22
N LYS A 100 -12.93 13.09 10.46
CA LYS A 100 -12.58 14.51 10.65
C LYS A 100 -11.69 14.74 11.87
N THR A 101 -11.92 14.02 12.95
CA THR A 101 -11.09 14.08 14.15
C THR A 101 -9.67 13.58 13.87
N LEU A 102 -9.53 12.46 13.13
CA LEU A 102 -8.25 11.91 12.71
C LEU A 102 -7.50 12.88 11.78
N ASP A 103 -8.20 13.47 10.80
CA ASP A 103 -7.62 14.44 9.87
C ASP A 103 -7.13 15.70 10.59
N LYS A 104 -7.90 16.19 11.57
CA LYS A 104 -7.51 17.31 12.41
C LYS A 104 -6.25 16.99 13.22
N ALA A 105 -6.19 15.82 13.85
CA ALA A 105 -5.01 15.37 14.59
C ALA A 105 -3.79 15.21 13.68
N ALA A 106 -3.95 14.62 12.49
CA ALA A 106 -2.90 14.45 11.50
C ALA A 106 -2.35 15.81 11.00
N LYS A 107 -3.22 16.81 10.82
CA LYS A 107 -2.81 18.18 10.46
C LYS A 107 -2.03 18.86 11.58
N GLU A 108 -2.44 18.68 12.81
CA GLU A 108 -1.78 19.29 13.98
C GLU A 108 -0.37 18.75 14.18
N VAL A 109 -0.18 17.42 14.11
CA VAL A 109 1.16 16.81 14.24
C VAL A 109 1.99 16.89 12.97
N GLY A 110 1.43 17.36 11.86
CA GLY A 110 2.12 17.61 10.59
C GLY A 110 2.44 16.38 9.76
N VAL A 111 1.85 15.20 10.04
CA VAL A 111 2.09 13.98 9.25
C VAL A 111 1.44 14.03 7.88
N ASN A 112 2.00 13.31 6.92
CA ASN A 112 1.49 13.29 5.54
C ASN A 112 0.17 12.54 5.42
N PHE A 113 0.06 11.36 6.08
CA PHE A 113 -1.11 10.49 6.04
C PHE A 113 -1.36 9.82 7.38
N ILE A 114 -2.62 9.45 7.62
CA ILE A 114 -3.05 8.59 8.71
C ILE A 114 -3.93 7.47 8.15
N GLY A 115 -3.49 6.22 8.35
CA GLY A 115 -4.20 5.01 7.96
C GLY A 115 -4.86 4.35 9.18
N GLY A 116 -5.84 3.50 8.92
CA GLY A 116 -6.60 2.80 9.95
C GLY A 116 -8.09 3.15 9.98
N TYR A 117 -8.57 3.98 9.04
CA TYR A 117 -9.99 4.08 8.77
C TYR A 117 -10.46 2.81 8.05
N THR A 118 -10.43 1.70 8.78
CA THR A 118 -10.35 0.33 8.26
C THR A 118 -11.45 -0.55 8.86
N ALA A 119 -11.98 -1.46 8.01
CA ALA A 119 -12.86 -2.55 8.42
C ALA A 119 -12.26 -3.92 8.06
N LEU A 120 -12.34 -4.89 8.99
CA LEU A 120 -11.81 -6.24 8.84
C LEU A 120 -12.97 -7.25 8.71
N VAL A 121 -13.44 -7.49 7.50
CA VAL A 121 -14.69 -8.20 7.20
C VAL A 121 -14.50 -9.48 6.38
N SER A 122 -13.33 -10.10 6.49
CA SER A 122 -12.95 -11.26 5.63
C SER A 122 -13.86 -12.48 5.78
N LYS A 123 -14.56 -12.64 6.89
CA LYS A 123 -15.46 -13.78 7.12
C LYS A 123 -16.93 -13.40 7.20
N GLY A 124 -17.22 -12.27 7.78
CA GLY A 124 -18.56 -11.71 7.97
C GLY A 124 -18.43 -10.23 8.26
N MET A 125 -19.55 -9.53 8.30
CA MET A 125 -19.61 -8.09 8.48
C MET A 125 -20.69 -7.76 9.49
N THR A 126 -20.35 -7.02 10.53
CA THR A 126 -21.31 -6.47 11.49
C THR A 126 -22.00 -5.22 10.92
N LYS A 127 -23.12 -4.81 11.52
CA LYS A 127 -23.78 -3.56 11.10
C LYS A 127 -22.89 -2.33 11.29
N SER A 128 -22.06 -2.35 12.32
CA SER A 128 -21.11 -1.27 12.61
C SER A 128 -20.02 -1.16 11.53
N GLU A 129 -19.47 -2.29 11.10
CA GLU A 129 -18.49 -2.34 10.00
C GLU A 129 -19.12 -1.92 8.68
N GLU A 130 -20.36 -2.33 8.40
CA GLU A 130 -21.09 -1.86 7.23
C GLU A 130 -21.27 -0.33 7.25
N ASN A 131 -21.62 0.26 8.40
CA ASN A 131 -21.75 1.71 8.54
C ASN A 131 -20.42 2.42 8.27
N LEU A 132 -19.29 1.91 8.79
CA LEU A 132 -17.96 2.46 8.47
C LEU A 132 -17.68 2.39 6.97
N ILE A 133 -17.88 1.23 6.35
CA ILE A 133 -17.62 1.06 4.91
C ILE A 133 -18.48 2.03 4.09
N ARG A 134 -19.76 2.21 4.44
CA ARG A 134 -20.67 3.16 3.77
C ARG A 134 -20.29 4.62 3.98
N SER A 135 -19.56 4.94 5.05
CA SER A 135 -19.07 6.30 5.33
C SER A 135 -17.83 6.70 4.50
N ILE A 136 -17.12 5.73 3.91
CA ILE A 136 -15.82 5.96 3.22
C ILE A 136 -15.91 7.04 2.14
N PRO A 137 -16.91 7.07 1.23
CA PRO A 137 -16.96 8.09 0.19
C PRO A 137 -16.98 9.51 0.76
N GLN A 138 -17.84 9.77 1.74
CA GLN A 138 -17.93 11.08 2.39
C GLN A 138 -16.67 11.38 3.20
N ALA A 139 -16.16 10.41 3.97
CA ALA A 139 -14.96 10.59 4.78
C ALA A 139 -13.76 10.99 3.91
N LEU A 140 -13.53 10.31 2.79
CA LEU A 140 -12.39 10.60 1.88
C LEU A 140 -12.58 11.88 1.06
N ALA A 141 -13.81 12.29 0.79
CA ALA A 141 -14.10 13.55 0.12
C ALA A 141 -13.93 14.77 1.05
N GLU A 142 -14.27 14.63 2.34
CA GLU A 142 -14.25 15.71 3.32
C GLU A 142 -12.94 15.80 4.13
N THR A 143 -11.96 14.91 3.87
CA THR A 143 -10.66 14.88 4.57
C THR A 143 -9.49 14.82 3.59
N GLU A 144 -8.34 15.35 4.01
CA GLU A 144 -7.15 15.42 3.17
C GLU A 144 -6.18 14.24 3.42
N ARG A 145 -5.93 13.90 4.68
CA ARG A 145 -4.84 13.01 5.12
C ARG A 145 -5.30 11.59 5.50
N ILE A 146 -6.61 11.34 5.51
CA ILE A 146 -7.15 10.04 5.87
C ILE A 146 -6.99 9.05 4.73
N CYS A 147 -6.52 7.85 5.09
CA CYS A 147 -6.51 6.69 4.21
C CYS A 147 -7.37 5.57 4.80
N SER A 148 -8.01 4.82 3.92
CA SER A 148 -8.99 3.79 4.28
C SER A 148 -8.66 2.45 3.66
N SER A 149 -9.07 1.37 4.32
CA SER A 149 -8.99 0.04 3.74
C SER A 149 -10.11 -0.88 4.24
N VAL A 150 -10.39 -1.91 3.42
CA VAL A 150 -11.34 -2.97 3.78
C VAL A 150 -10.70 -4.32 3.48
N ASN A 151 -10.50 -5.17 4.49
CA ASN A 151 -10.00 -6.53 4.29
C ASN A 151 -11.17 -7.49 4.12
N VAL A 152 -11.46 -7.91 2.87
CA VAL A 152 -12.65 -8.67 2.50
C VAL A 152 -12.40 -10.18 2.32
N GLY A 153 -11.15 -10.61 2.41
CA GLY A 153 -10.79 -12.01 2.20
C GLY A 153 -9.55 -12.44 2.96
N SER A 154 -9.41 -13.74 3.15
CA SER A 154 -8.18 -14.35 3.61
C SER A 154 -8.09 -15.82 3.19
N THR A 155 -6.86 -16.35 3.16
CA THR A 155 -6.62 -17.77 2.91
C THR A 155 -7.37 -18.66 3.90
N LYS A 156 -7.54 -18.20 5.16
CA LYS A 156 -8.21 -18.98 6.21
C LYS A 156 -9.73 -18.92 6.16
N THR A 157 -10.30 -17.81 5.70
CA THR A 157 -11.75 -17.56 5.77
C THR A 157 -12.46 -17.61 4.42
N GLY A 158 -11.73 -17.55 3.31
CA GLY A 158 -12.29 -17.37 1.99
C GLY A 158 -12.52 -15.89 1.67
N ILE A 159 -13.44 -15.62 0.76
CA ILE A 159 -13.77 -14.26 0.29
C ILE A 159 -15.21 -13.93 0.68
N ASN A 160 -15.41 -12.84 1.38
CA ASN A 160 -16.74 -12.31 1.72
C ASN A 160 -17.30 -11.54 0.51
N MET A 161 -18.14 -12.23 -0.30
CA MET A 161 -18.68 -11.65 -1.54
C MET A 161 -19.68 -10.51 -1.29
N ASP A 162 -20.34 -10.48 -0.14
CA ASP A 162 -21.20 -9.35 0.24
C ASP A 162 -20.39 -8.10 0.49
N ALA A 163 -19.23 -8.23 1.16
CA ALA A 163 -18.29 -7.13 1.34
C ALA A 163 -17.62 -6.71 0.01
N VAL A 164 -17.26 -7.66 -0.87
CA VAL A 164 -16.73 -7.37 -2.21
C VAL A 164 -17.72 -6.55 -3.03
N ARG A 165 -19.00 -6.97 -3.05
CA ARG A 165 -20.05 -6.23 -3.75
C ARG A 165 -20.20 -4.81 -3.18
N LEU A 166 -20.22 -4.67 -1.86
CA LEU A 166 -20.27 -3.36 -1.21
C LEU A 166 -19.04 -2.52 -1.56
N CYS A 167 -17.84 -3.08 -1.53
CA CYS A 167 -16.60 -2.36 -1.87
C CYS A 167 -16.63 -1.81 -3.31
N GLY A 168 -17.11 -2.57 -4.29
CA GLY A 168 -17.28 -2.04 -5.66
C GLY A 168 -18.22 -0.83 -5.73
N GLN A 169 -19.32 -0.85 -4.96
CA GLN A 169 -20.23 0.30 -4.84
C GLN A 169 -19.52 1.49 -4.17
N ILE A 170 -18.74 1.23 -3.11
CA ILE A 170 -18.01 2.28 -2.37
C ILE A 170 -16.89 2.89 -3.22
N VAL A 171 -16.13 2.09 -3.96
CA VAL A 171 -15.12 2.62 -4.90
C VAL A 171 -15.78 3.54 -5.93
N LYS A 172 -16.90 3.11 -6.52
CA LYS A 172 -17.66 3.94 -7.47
C LYS A 172 -18.17 5.24 -6.83
N ALA A 173 -18.80 5.15 -5.67
CA ALA A 173 -19.28 6.32 -4.94
C ALA A 173 -18.16 7.27 -4.50
N THR A 174 -16.99 6.73 -4.11
CA THR A 174 -15.81 7.54 -3.77
C THR A 174 -15.27 8.28 -4.99
N ALA A 175 -15.24 7.59 -6.15
CA ALA A 175 -14.85 8.22 -7.41
C ALA A 175 -15.79 9.39 -7.77
N GLU A 176 -17.10 9.21 -7.64
CA GLU A 176 -18.11 10.23 -7.88
C GLU A 176 -18.00 11.39 -6.88
N ALA A 177 -17.79 11.10 -5.60
CA ALA A 177 -17.65 12.12 -4.55
C ALA A 177 -16.36 12.97 -4.68
N THR A 178 -15.39 12.52 -5.46
CA THR A 178 -14.12 13.23 -5.69
C THR A 178 -13.83 13.46 -7.19
N ALA A 179 -14.88 13.51 -8.00
CA ALA A 179 -14.80 13.67 -9.45
C ALA A 179 -14.05 14.93 -9.89
N ASP A 180 -14.20 16.03 -9.14
CA ASP A 180 -13.54 17.31 -9.43
C ASP A 180 -12.01 17.26 -9.31
N ASN A 181 -11.46 16.19 -8.74
CA ASN A 181 -10.02 15.96 -8.56
C ASN A 181 -9.62 14.58 -9.08
N ASP A 182 -9.95 14.26 -10.33
CA ASP A 182 -9.65 13.00 -11.00
C ASP A 182 -9.93 11.74 -10.16
N SER A 183 -11.00 11.79 -9.36
CA SER A 183 -11.41 10.69 -8.47
C SER A 183 -10.32 10.27 -7.45
N LEU A 184 -9.47 11.22 -7.02
CA LEU A 184 -8.32 11.02 -6.14
C LEU A 184 -8.68 10.35 -4.79
N GLY A 185 -9.93 10.46 -4.34
CA GLY A 185 -10.39 9.73 -3.15
C GLY A 185 -10.13 8.23 -3.25
N CYS A 186 -10.24 7.64 -4.44
CA CYS A 186 -9.97 6.22 -4.67
C CYS A 186 -8.48 5.84 -4.50
N ALA A 187 -7.55 6.78 -4.71
CA ALA A 187 -6.13 6.56 -4.42
C ALA A 187 -5.84 6.37 -2.91
N LYS A 188 -6.76 6.81 -2.06
CA LYS A 188 -6.69 6.68 -0.59
C LYS A 188 -7.50 5.49 -0.05
N LEU A 189 -8.08 4.65 -0.92
CA LEU A 189 -8.91 3.49 -0.57
C LEU A 189 -8.29 2.20 -1.11
N VAL A 190 -8.09 1.22 -0.24
CA VAL A 190 -7.51 -0.08 -0.61
C VAL A 190 -8.41 -1.22 -0.14
N VAL A 191 -8.68 -2.17 -1.04
CA VAL A 191 -9.39 -3.41 -0.69
C VAL A 191 -8.38 -4.56 -0.63
N PHE A 192 -8.35 -5.30 0.48
CA PHE A 192 -7.35 -6.33 0.76
C PHE A 192 -7.91 -7.75 0.84
N CYS A 193 -7.04 -8.71 0.49
CA CYS A 193 -7.02 -10.07 0.98
C CYS A 193 -5.73 -10.33 1.75
N ASN A 194 -5.80 -10.99 2.91
CA ASN A 194 -4.64 -11.26 3.79
C ASN A 194 -3.85 -9.99 4.14
N ALA A 195 -4.54 -8.90 4.51
CA ALA A 195 -3.87 -7.66 4.90
C ALA A 195 -2.91 -7.91 6.08
N PRO A 196 -1.64 -7.44 6.03
CA PRO A 196 -0.72 -7.52 7.16
C PRO A 196 -1.07 -6.48 8.21
N ASP A 197 -0.82 -6.82 9.46
CA ASP A 197 -1.13 -5.99 10.63
C ASP A 197 -0.10 -4.85 10.86
N ASP A 198 1.06 -4.95 10.24
CA ASP A 198 2.24 -4.10 10.46
C ASP A 198 2.68 -3.29 9.23
N ASN A 199 1.81 -3.12 8.25
CA ASN A 199 2.13 -2.44 6.99
C ASN A 199 2.38 -0.93 7.17
N PRO A 200 3.61 -0.41 7.00
CA PRO A 200 3.90 1.02 7.11
C PRO A 200 3.71 1.79 5.80
N PHE A 201 3.57 1.11 4.68
CA PHE A 201 3.90 1.65 3.38
C PHE A 201 2.68 2.16 2.59
N MET A 202 1.60 1.41 2.60
CA MET A 202 0.46 1.64 1.72
C MET A 202 -0.57 2.59 2.31
N ALA A 203 -1.39 3.21 1.45
CA ALA A 203 -2.55 3.99 1.86
C ALA A 203 -3.51 3.20 2.78
N GLY A 204 -3.60 1.88 2.59
CA GLY A 204 -4.43 0.99 3.40
C GLY A 204 -3.83 0.53 4.72
N ALA A 205 -2.71 1.10 5.19
CA ALA A 205 -2.07 0.73 6.44
C ALA A 205 -3.01 0.85 7.65
N PHE A 206 -2.85 -0.05 8.62
CA PHE A 206 -3.47 0.00 9.93
C PHE A 206 -2.57 -0.68 10.96
N LEU A 207 -2.83 -0.48 12.24
CA LEU A 207 -2.14 -1.15 13.34
C LEU A 207 -2.95 -2.37 13.77
N GLY A 208 -2.33 -3.54 13.81
CA GLY A 208 -2.95 -4.78 14.28
C GLY A 208 -3.30 -4.72 15.77
N VAL A 209 -4.35 -5.45 16.16
CA VAL A 209 -4.84 -5.45 17.55
C VAL A 209 -3.89 -6.14 18.53
N THR A 210 -2.91 -6.88 18.04
CA THR A 210 -1.90 -7.59 18.86
C THR A 210 -0.59 -6.81 18.97
N GLU A 211 -0.51 -5.64 18.33
CA GLU A 211 0.65 -4.74 18.42
C GLU A 211 0.73 -4.03 19.78
N ALA A 212 1.90 -3.45 20.07
CA ALA A 212 2.12 -2.64 21.26
C ALA A 212 1.29 -1.34 21.24
N ASP A 213 1.24 -0.62 22.38
CA ASP A 213 0.55 0.68 22.48
C ASP A 213 1.03 1.69 21.46
N ALA A 214 2.32 1.66 21.13
CA ALA A 214 2.92 2.39 20.03
C ALA A 214 4.13 1.63 19.47
N VAL A 215 4.35 1.70 18.15
CA VAL A 215 5.43 1.02 17.45
C VAL A 215 5.91 1.87 16.27
N ILE A 216 7.22 1.85 15.99
CA ILE A 216 7.80 2.50 14.81
C ILE A 216 8.08 1.46 13.75
N ASN A 217 7.48 1.62 12.58
CA ASN A 217 7.74 0.85 11.38
C ASN A 217 8.35 1.76 10.30
N VAL A 218 9.28 1.22 9.52
CA VAL A 218 9.97 1.98 8.47
C VAL A 218 9.81 1.28 7.13
N GLY A 219 9.41 2.04 6.13
CA GLY A 219 9.42 1.59 4.73
C GLY A 219 10.62 2.17 3.99
N VAL A 220 11.41 1.32 3.36
CA VAL A 220 12.57 1.71 2.56
C VAL A 220 12.40 1.24 1.12
N SER A 221 12.84 2.07 0.16
CA SER A 221 12.70 1.81 -1.26
C SER A 221 13.98 2.14 -2.02
N GLY A 222 14.11 1.62 -3.22
CA GLY A 222 15.25 1.87 -4.10
C GLY A 222 15.20 1.05 -5.39
N PRO A 223 14.14 1.16 -6.22
CA PRO A 223 14.12 0.56 -7.56
C PRO A 223 15.34 1.01 -8.39
N GLY A 224 15.66 2.30 -8.36
CA GLY A 224 16.80 2.86 -9.06
C GLY A 224 18.13 2.22 -8.66
N VAL A 225 18.32 1.94 -7.36
CA VAL A 225 19.53 1.25 -6.86
C VAL A 225 19.66 -0.15 -7.46
N VAL A 226 18.55 -0.91 -7.49
CA VAL A 226 18.54 -2.26 -8.06
C VAL A 226 18.78 -2.22 -9.55
N LYS A 227 18.14 -1.30 -10.29
CA LYS A 227 18.35 -1.10 -11.73
C LYS A 227 19.83 -0.81 -12.02
N LYS A 228 20.43 0.17 -11.33
CA LYS A 228 21.84 0.53 -11.50
C LYS A 228 22.81 -0.61 -11.18
N ALA A 229 22.49 -1.43 -10.21
CA ALA A 229 23.28 -2.62 -9.91
C ALA A 229 23.20 -3.66 -11.05
N LEU A 230 22.02 -3.85 -11.66
CA LEU A 230 21.83 -4.79 -12.78
C LEU A 230 22.49 -4.31 -14.08
N GLU A 231 22.53 -3.01 -14.36
CA GLU A 231 23.28 -2.45 -15.49
C GLU A 231 24.75 -2.92 -15.52
N LYS A 232 25.36 -3.10 -14.33
CA LYS A 232 26.77 -3.56 -14.18
C LYS A 232 26.98 -5.03 -14.52
N VAL A 233 25.91 -5.82 -14.54
CA VAL A 233 25.94 -7.27 -14.83
C VAL A 233 25.14 -7.64 -16.07
N ARG A 234 24.88 -6.68 -16.93
CA ARG A 234 24.18 -6.86 -18.22
C ARG A 234 24.82 -7.96 -19.05
N GLY A 235 24.01 -8.88 -19.56
CA GLY A 235 24.47 -10.03 -20.35
C GLY A 235 25.03 -11.20 -19.54
N LYS A 236 25.00 -11.13 -18.20
CA LYS A 236 25.37 -12.24 -17.33
C LYS A 236 24.22 -13.23 -17.12
N GLY A 237 24.52 -14.40 -16.56
CA GLY A 237 23.51 -15.42 -16.27
C GLY A 237 22.62 -15.09 -15.07
N PHE A 238 21.51 -15.81 -14.93
CA PHE A 238 20.55 -15.59 -13.84
C PHE A 238 21.15 -15.74 -12.44
N GLU A 239 22.16 -16.57 -12.26
CA GLU A 239 22.84 -16.73 -10.97
C GLU A 239 23.47 -15.40 -10.52
N GLU A 240 24.18 -14.72 -11.42
CA GLU A 240 24.83 -13.44 -11.14
C GLU A 240 23.81 -12.31 -10.95
N LEU A 241 22.72 -12.31 -11.73
CA LEU A 241 21.60 -11.38 -11.54
C LEU A 241 20.96 -11.56 -10.15
N CYS A 242 20.61 -12.77 -9.77
CA CYS A 242 20.02 -13.10 -8.47
C CYS A 242 20.92 -12.64 -7.31
N GLU A 243 22.22 -12.94 -7.36
CA GLU A 243 23.17 -12.52 -6.32
C GLU A 243 23.29 -10.98 -6.26
N THR A 244 23.25 -10.30 -7.40
CA THR A 244 23.30 -8.84 -7.47
C THR A 244 22.07 -8.21 -6.82
N ILE A 245 20.87 -8.67 -7.17
CA ILE A 245 19.62 -8.19 -6.58
C ILE A 245 19.63 -8.40 -5.05
N LYS A 246 19.96 -9.61 -4.63
CA LYS A 246 20.00 -9.98 -3.21
C LYS A 246 20.97 -9.12 -2.40
N LYS A 247 22.19 -8.89 -2.89
CA LYS A 247 23.20 -8.05 -2.25
C LYS A 247 22.75 -6.58 -2.18
N THR A 248 22.13 -6.08 -3.23
CA THR A 248 21.60 -4.71 -3.27
C THR A 248 20.45 -4.54 -2.28
N ALA A 249 19.49 -5.45 -2.26
CA ALA A 249 18.39 -5.46 -1.30
C ALA A 249 18.88 -5.52 0.16
N PHE A 250 19.93 -6.31 0.44
CA PHE A 250 20.59 -6.32 1.73
C PHE A 250 21.07 -4.93 2.15
N LYS A 251 21.77 -4.19 1.27
CA LYS A 251 22.30 -2.87 1.58
C LYS A 251 21.18 -1.85 1.84
N VAL A 252 20.16 -1.83 0.97
CA VAL A 252 18.98 -0.96 1.11
C VAL A 252 18.28 -1.21 2.46
N THR A 253 18.09 -2.46 2.85
CA THR A 253 17.48 -2.83 4.14
C THR A 253 18.31 -2.32 5.32
N ARG A 254 19.64 -2.38 5.25
CA ARG A 254 20.52 -1.86 6.32
C ARG A 254 20.37 -0.36 6.54
N VAL A 255 20.12 0.40 5.49
CA VAL A 255 19.81 1.85 5.60
C VAL A 255 18.49 2.06 6.35
N GLY A 256 17.45 1.31 5.99
CA GLY A 256 16.17 1.34 6.71
C GLY A 256 16.31 0.99 8.20
N GLN A 257 17.13 -0.02 8.52
CA GLN A 257 17.37 -0.41 9.91
C GLN A 257 18.09 0.69 10.73
N LEU A 258 19.03 1.41 10.13
CA LEU A 258 19.68 2.54 10.77
C LEU A 258 18.65 3.63 11.16
N VAL A 259 17.83 4.03 10.21
CA VAL A 259 16.79 5.06 10.42
C VAL A 259 15.76 4.59 11.46
N ALA A 260 15.30 3.35 11.38
CA ALA A 260 14.33 2.79 12.32
C ALA A 260 14.89 2.74 13.76
N GLY A 261 16.15 2.32 13.92
CA GLY A 261 16.82 2.28 15.21
C GLY A 261 16.99 3.67 15.84
N GLU A 262 17.35 4.65 15.04
CA GLU A 262 17.49 6.04 15.53
C GLU A 262 16.12 6.67 15.85
N ALA A 263 15.10 6.45 15.02
CA ALA A 263 13.75 6.92 15.32
C ALA A 263 13.22 6.32 16.62
N SER A 264 13.34 5.00 16.79
CA SER A 264 12.96 4.29 18.01
C SER A 264 13.65 4.83 19.25
N LYS A 265 14.97 5.03 19.18
CA LYS A 265 15.78 5.56 20.28
C LYS A 265 15.39 7.00 20.67
N ARG A 266 15.20 7.87 19.69
CA ARG A 266 14.88 9.29 19.93
C ARG A 266 13.49 9.49 20.48
N MET A 267 12.51 8.70 19.97
CA MET A 267 11.13 8.77 20.43
C MET A 267 10.84 7.93 21.67
N GLY A 268 11.75 7.02 22.06
CA GLY A 268 11.51 6.08 23.17
C GLY A 268 10.37 5.08 22.87
N ILE A 269 10.09 4.80 21.60
CA ILE A 269 9.03 3.90 21.14
C ILE A 269 9.65 2.66 20.52
N PRO A 270 9.13 1.44 20.81
CA PRO A 270 9.70 0.20 20.26
C PRO A 270 9.79 0.21 18.73
N PHE A 271 10.84 -0.39 18.21
CA PHE A 271 11.00 -0.67 16.81
C PHE A 271 10.25 -1.95 16.44
N GLY A 272 9.37 -1.88 15.45
CA GLY A 272 8.58 -2.97 14.90
C GLY A 272 9.27 -3.62 13.71
N ILE A 273 8.93 -3.18 12.48
CA ILE A 273 9.45 -3.81 11.27
C ILE A 273 10.09 -2.81 10.28
N ILE A 274 10.88 -3.39 9.37
CA ILE A 274 11.31 -2.74 8.13
C ILE A 274 10.55 -3.39 6.98
N ASP A 275 9.85 -2.57 6.21
CA ASP A 275 9.29 -2.97 4.94
C ASP A 275 10.26 -2.57 3.83
N LEU A 276 10.89 -3.59 3.21
CA LEU A 276 11.70 -3.40 2.02
C LEU A 276 10.84 -3.60 0.79
N SER A 277 10.23 -2.53 0.32
CA SER A 277 9.41 -2.55 -0.89
C SER A 277 10.06 -1.74 -1.99
N LEU A 278 10.32 -2.38 -3.13
CA LEU A 278 10.66 -1.66 -4.36
C LEU A 278 9.41 -0.94 -4.86
N ALA A 279 9.13 0.20 -4.27
CA ALA A 279 8.00 1.06 -4.62
C ALA A 279 8.52 2.20 -5.49
N PRO A 280 8.19 2.22 -6.80
CA PRO A 280 8.69 3.23 -7.72
C PRO A 280 8.14 4.63 -7.41
N THR A 281 8.72 5.62 -8.06
CA THR A 281 8.21 6.98 -8.15
C THR A 281 8.18 7.43 -9.62
N PRO A 282 7.47 8.52 -9.96
CA PRO A 282 7.52 9.09 -11.30
C PRO A 282 8.91 9.63 -11.71
N ALA A 283 9.88 9.60 -10.81
CA ALA A 283 11.25 10.05 -11.11
C ALA A 283 11.94 9.14 -12.12
N VAL A 284 12.67 9.74 -13.03
CA VAL A 284 13.42 9.00 -14.07
C VAL A 284 14.42 8.04 -13.43
N GLY A 285 14.34 6.77 -13.81
CA GLY A 285 15.23 5.71 -13.34
C GLY A 285 14.77 5.02 -12.05
N ASP A 286 13.67 5.45 -11.42
CA ASP A 286 13.09 4.82 -10.23
C ASP A 286 11.86 3.98 -10.61
N SER A 287 12.06 2.94 -11.41
CA SER A 287 11.01 2.14 -12.04
C SER A 287 11.26 0.64 -11.86
N VAL A 288 10.24 -0.08 -11.42
CA VAL A 288 10.24 -1.57 -11.38
C VAL A 288 10.12 -2.15 -12.79
N ALA A 289 9.37 -1.49 -13.68
CA ALA A 289 9.30 -1.88 -15.08
C ALA A 289 10.69 -1.86 -15.73
N GLU A 290 11.47 -0.80 -15.51
CA GLU A 290 12.82 -0.69 -16.03
C GLU A 290 13.79 -1.75 -15.45
N ILE A 291 13.58 -2.19 -14.19
CA ILE A 291 14.31 -3.34 -13.62
C ILE A 291 14.02 -4.60 -14.43
N LEU A 292 12.74 -4.86 -14.74
CA LEU A 292 12.34 -6.04 -15.50
C LEU A 292 12.87 -6.02 -16.94
N GLU A 293 12.94 -4.83 -17.55
CA GLU A 293 13.54 -4.62 -18.88
C GLU A 293 15.07 -4.82 -18.83
N GLU A 294 15.74 -4.36 -17.77
CA GLU A 294 17.17 -4.60 -17.57
C GLU A 294 17.50 -6.09 -17.36
N ILE A 295 16.59 -6.88 -16.80
CA ILE A 295 16.70 -8.34 -16.69
C ILE A 295 16.68 -9.00 -18.08
N GLY A 296 16.15 -8.33 -19.11
CA GLY A 296 16.21 -8.78 -20.50
C GLY A 296 14.86 -8.82 -21.22
N LEU A 297 13.83 -8.20 -20.67
CA LEU A 297 12.56 -8.01 -21.38
C LEU A 297 12.68 -6.79 -22.32
N GLU A 298 12.15 -6.90 -23.53
CA GLU A 298 12.07 -5.74 -24.44
C GLU A 298 11.15 -4.64 -23.85
N ARG A 299 10.04 -5.08 -23.24
CA ARG A 299 9.11 -4.22 -22.52
C ARG A 299 8.32 -5.03 -21.49
N VAL A 300 8.01 -4.41 -20.36
CA VAL A 300 7.13 -5.02 -19.36
C VAL A 300 5.76 -5.33 -19.97
N GLY A 301 5.16 -6.47 -19.61
CA GLY A 301 3.97 -7.02 -20.26
C GLY A 301 4.26 -8.12 -21.27
N ALA A 302 5.46 -8.14 -21.88
CA ALA A 302 5.89 -9.21 -22.79
C ALA A 302 5.88 -10.61 -22.10
N PRO A 303 5.80 -11.71 -22.88
CA PRO A 303 6.02 -13.05 -22.33
C PRO A 303 7.34 -13.13 -21.55
N GLY A 304 7.30 -13.70 -20.34
CA GLY A 304 8.45 -13.73 -19.42
C GLY A 304 8.34 -12.73 -18.25
N THR A 305 7.52 -11.67 -18.35
CA THR A 305 7.40 -10.64 -17.31
C THR A 305 7.04 -11.21 -15.93
N THR A 306 6.05 -12.11 -15.86
CA THR A 306 5.65 -12.73 -14.58
C THR A 306 6.79 -13.58 -13.99
N ALA A 307 7.58 -14.29 -14.82
CA ALA A 307 8.73 -15.06 -14.35
C ALA A 307 9.87 -14.17 -13.84
N ALA A 308 10.18 -13.08 -14.56
CA ALA A 308 11.19 -12.10 -14.15
C ALA A 308 10.78 -11.41 -12.84
N LEU A 309 9.50 -11.04 -12.69
CA LEU A 309 8.98 -10.45 -11.46
C LEU A 309 9.02 -11.42 -10.28
N ALA A 310 8.70 -12.71 -10.50
CA ALA A 310 8.80 -13.74 -9.47
C ALA A 310 10.24 -13.86 -8.95
N MET A 311 11.22 -13.89 -9.85
CA MET A 311 12.64 -13.90 -9.51
C MET A 311 13.04 -12.63 -8.74
N LEU A 312 12.68 -11.46 -9.24
CA LEU A 312 12.97 -10.18 -8.59
C LEU A 312 12.43 -10.15 -7.16
N ASN A 313 11.14 -10.46 -6.99
CA ASN A 313 10.45 -10.43 -5.71
C ASN A 313 11.10 -11.39 -4.68
N ASP A 314 11.45 -12.60 -5.11
CA ASP A 314 12.11 -13.61 -4.26
C ASP A 314 13.50 -13.15 -3.81
N GLN A 315 14.31 -12.59 -4.72
CA GLN A 315 15.68 -12.14 -4.38
C GLN A 315 15.67 -10.90 -3.47
N VAL A 316 14.72 -9.98 -3.67
CA VAL A 316 14.54 -8.82 -2.80
C VAL A 316 14.22 -9.28 -1.37
N LYS A 317 13.26 -10.21 -1.20
CA LYS A 317 12.91 -10.78 0.10
C LYS A 317 14.08 -11.49 0.77
N LYS A 318 14.84 -12.29 0.01
CA LYS A 318 16.04 -12.96 0.52
C LYS A 318 17.10 -11.98 1.02
N GLY A 319 17.35 -10.90 0.27
CA GLY A 319 18.27 -9.85 0.67
C GLY A 319 17.84 -9.14 1.94
N GLY A 320 16.54 -8.82 2.05
CA GLY A 320 15.95 -8.21 3.23
C GLY A 320 16.11 -9.05 4.49
N VAL A 321 15.66 -10.31 4.45
CA VAL A 321 15.74 -11.24 5.59
C VAL A 321 17.19 -11.50 6.02
N MET A 322 18.15 -11.50 5.11
CA MET A 322 19.57 -11.61 5.43
C MET A 322 20.14 -10.37 6.14
N ALA A 323 19.54 -9.18 5.88
CA ALA A 323 20.00 -7.92 6.46
C ALA A 323 19.45 -7.65 7.86
N SER A 324 18.22 -8.08 8.14
CA SER A 324 17.50 -7.80 9.37
C SER A 324 16.49 -8.90 9.71
N SER A 325 16.37 -9.21 11.00
CA SER A 325 15.29 -10.06 11.54
C SER A 325 13.95 -9.31 11.69
N TYR A 326 13.93 -8.02 11.41
CA TYR A 326 12.75 -7.16 11.53
C TYR A 326 12.03 -6.94 10.19
N VAL A 327 12.32 -7.69 9.16
CA VAL A 327 11.65 -7.56 7.86
C VAL A 327 10.20 -8.05 7.96
N GLY A 328 9.27 -7.20 7.54
CA GLY A 328 7.83 -7.46 7.61
C GLY A 328 7.04 -6.66 6.57
N GLY A 329 5.76 -6.43 6.85
CA GLY A 329 4.87 -5.66 5.99
C GLY A 329 4.63 -6.30 4.64
N LEU A 330 4.77 -5.51 3.57
CA LEU A 330 4.55 -5.90 2.18
C LEU A 330 5.85 -6.12 1.39
N SER A 331 6.98 -6.30 2.06
CA SER A 331 8.31 -6.39 1.45
C SER A 331 8.34 -7.15 0.12
N GLY A 332 8.99 -6.54 -0.89
CA GLY A 332 9.14 -7.10 -2.24
C GLY A 332 8.99 -6.07 -3.35
N ALA A 333 8.55 -6.48 -4.53
CA ALA A 333 8.37 -5.61 -5.68
C ALA A 333 6.91 -5.16 -5.82
N PHE A 334 6.68 -3.84 -5.86
CA PHE A 334 5.41 -3.19 -6.17
C PHE A 334 5.28 -2.96 -7.67
N ILE A 335 4.06 -2.96 -8.16
CA ILE A 335 3.76 -2.74 -9.59
C ILE A 335 2.64 -1.70 -9.77
N PRO A 336 2.70 -0.52 -9.12
CA PRO A 336 1.71 0.53 -9.35
C PRO A 336 1.85 1.08 -10.76
N VAL A 337 0.73 1.43 -11.41
CA VAL A 337 0.81 1.97 -12.78
C VAL A 337 1.14 3.45 -12.74
N SER A 338 0.47 4.28 -11.95
CA SER A 338 0.66 5.73 -12.00
C SER A 338 1.98 6.23 -11.39
N GLU A 339 2.59 5.43 -10.53
CA GLU A 339 3.81 5.79 -9.81
C GLU A 339 5.08 5.29 -10.52
N ASP A 340 4.95 4.60 -11.66
CA ASP A 340 6.05 3.97 -12.41
C ASP A 340 6.02 4.36 -13.89
N GLN A 341 6.99 5.19 -14.32
CA GLN A 341 7.04 5.68 -15.70
C GLN A 341 7.11 4.54 -16.71
N GLY A 342 7.85 3.48 -16.42
CA GLY A 342 7.94 2.32 -17.32
C GLY A 342 6.63 1.53 -17.43
N MET A 343 5.85 1.43 -16.33
CA MET A 343 4.51 0.83 -16.38
C MET A 343 3.56 1.70 -17.21
N ILE A 344 3.57 3.02 -17.04
CA ILE A 344 2.80 3.97 -17.85
C ILE A 344 3.12 3.80 -19.33
N ASP A 345 4.40 3.76 -19.69
CA ASP A 345 4.86 3.61 -21.06
C ASP A 345 4.43 2.26 -21.66
N ALA A 346 4.44 1.20 -20.85
CA ALA A 346 4.00 -0.13 -21.27
C ALA A 346 2.49 -0.20 -21.52
N VAL A 347 1.68 0.48 -20.70
CA VAL A 347 0.23 0.60 -20.93
C VAL A 347 -0.02 1.38 -22.23
N ASN A 348 0.62 2.54 -22.41
CA ASN A 348 0.48 3.35 -23.59
C ASN A 348 0.90 2.64 -24.89
N ALA A 349 1.90 1.75 -24.80
CA ALA A 349 2.34 0.91 -25.92
C ALA A 349 1.44 -0.32 -26.16
N GLY A 350 0.46 -0.59 -25.27
CA GLY A 350 -0.41 -1.76 -25.37
C GLY A 350 0.26 -3.08 -25.00
N SER A 351 1.45 -3.06 -24.40
CA SER A 351 2.14 -4.28 -23.95
C SER A 351 1.67 -4.74 -22.56
N LEU A 352 1.16 -3.82 -21.72
CA LEU A 352 0.68 -4.11 -20.38
C LEU A 352 -0.84 -3.89 -20.33
N THR A 353 -1.59 -4.94 -20.07
CA THR A 353 -3.05 -4.94 -19.91
C THR A 353 -3.43 -5.25 -18.45
N LEU A 354 -4.71 -5.04 -18.10
CA LEU A 354 -5.20 -5.35 -16.75
C LEU A 354 -5.03 -6.83 -16.43
N GLU A 355 -5.39 -7.72 -17.37
CA GLU A 355 -5.26 -9.18 -17.20
C GLU A 355 -3.79 -9.60 -17.05
N LYS A 356 -2.86 -8.88 -17.69
CA LYS A 356 -1.43 -9.12 -17.50
C LYS A 356 -0.97 -8.68 -16.12
N LEU A 357 -1.47 -7.55 -15.62
CA LEU A 357 -1.22 -7.10 -14.25
C LEU A 357 -1.77 -8.12 -13.24
N GLU A 358 -3.00 -8.62 -13.41
CA GLU A 358 -3.56 -9.66 -12.56
C GLU A 358 -2.67 -10.91 -12.52
N ALA A 359 -2.16 -11.36 -13.67
CA ALA A 359 -1.18 -12.46 -13.70
C ALA A 359 0.10 -12.14 -12.94
N MET A 360 0.59 -10.89 -13.01
CA MET A 360 1.77 -10.43 -12.28
C MET A 360 1.51 -10.34 -10.77
N THR A 361 0.29 -10.05 -10.34
CA THR A 361 -0.05 -9.97 -8.91
C THR A 361 0.02 -11.31 -8.21
N CYS A 362 0.01 -12.43 -8.93
CA CYS A 362 0.30 -13.74 -8.36
C CYS A 362 1.69 -13.81 -7.70
N VAL A 363 2.64 -13.01 -8.15
CA VAL A 363 4.06 -13.08 -7.76
C VAL A 363 4.65 -11.76 -7.25
N CYS A 364 3.94 -10.63 -7.35
CA CYS A 364 4.36 -9.36 -6.75
C CYS A 364 4.13 -9.35 -5.23
N SER A 365 4.47 -8.26 -4.57
CA SER A 365 4.27 -8.15 -3.11
C SER A 365 2.92 -7.57 -2.70
N VAL A 366 2.20 -6.88 -3.57
CA VAL A 366 0.97 -6.16 -3.22
C VAL A 366 -0.24 -6.66 -4.00
N GLY A 367 -0.42 -6.26 -5.25
CA GLY A 367 -1.64 -6.51 -6.03
C GLY A 367 -1.80 -5.46 -7.14
N LEU A 368 -3.03 -5.24 -7.57
CA LEU A 368 -3.38 -4.15 -8.49
C LEU A 368 -3.29 -2.81 -7.75
N ASP A 369 -2.38 -1.97 -8.17
CA ASP A 369 -2.09 -0.73 -7.46
C ASP A 369 -2.11 0.47 -8.39
N MET A 370 -2.85 1.54 -7.98
CA MET A 370 -2.97 2.79 -8.71
C MET A 370 -3.41 2.60 -10.19
N ILE A 371 -4.46 1.82 -10.39
CA ILE A 371 -5.00 1.50 -11.71
C ILE A 371 -6.14 2.45 -12.05
N ALA A 372 -5.90 3.37 -12.99
CA ALA A 372 -6.94 4.23 -13.54
C ALA A 372 -7.76 3.49 -14.61
N ILE A 373 -9.08 3.50 -14.47
CA ILE A 373 -10.04 2.84 -15.37
C ILE A 373 -11.14 3.83 -15.82
N PRO A 374 -11.89 3.52 -16.90
CA PRO A 374 -12.95 4.40 -17.36
C PRO A 374 -13.96 4.73 -16.27
N GLY A 375 -14.29 6.00 -16.13
CA GLY A 375 -15.23 6.49 -15.12
C GLY A 375 -16.65 5.92 -15.26
N LYS A 376 -17.04 5.44 -16.46
CA LYS A 376 -18.31 4.76 -16.74
C LYS A 376 -18.37 3.32 -16.22
N THR A 377 -17.24 2.73 -15.76
CA THR A 377 -17.19 1.35 -15.27
C THR A 377 -18.22 1.10 -14.17
N SER A 378 -18.98 0.02 -14.29
CA SER A 378 -20.04 -0.33 -13.34
C SER A 378 -19.47 -0.79 -12.01
N ALA A 379 -20.21 -0.59 -10.91
CA ALA A 379 -19.83 -1.08 -9.59
C ALA A 379 -19.69 -2.62 -9.56
N SER A 380 -20.49 -3.34 -10.36
CA SER A 380 -20.38 -4.80 -10.48
C SER A 380 -19.08 -5.24 -11.17
N THR A 381 -18.65 -4.53 -12.21
CA THR A 381 -17.35 -4.80 -12.87
C THR A 381 -16.19 -4.52 -11.92
N ILE A 382 -16.22 -3.42 -11.17
CA ILE A 382 -15.24 -3.11 -10.14
C ILE A 382 -15.21 -4.23 -9.09
N SER A 383 -16.37 -4.71 -8.64
CA SER A 383 -16.47 -5.85 -7.71
C SER A 383 -15.88 -7.14 -8.30
N GLY A 384 -16.03 -7.35 -9.60
CA GLY A 384 -15.45 -8.50 -10.31
C GLY A 384 -13.93 -8.50 -10.25
N ILE A 385 -13.30 -7.36 -10.58
CA ILE A 385 -11.85 -7.17 -10.51
C ILE A 385 -11.35 -7.36 -9.07
N ILE A 386 -12.08 -6.81 -8.08
CA ILE A 386 -11.76 -7.04 -6.68
C ILE A 386 -11.83 -8.54 -6.34
N ALA A 387 -12.87 -9.26 -6.78
CA ALA A 387 -13.03 -10.68 -6.50
C ALA A 387 -11.88 -11.53 -7.07
N ASP A 388 -11.41 -11.23 -8.28
CA ASP A 388 -10.31 -11.92 -8.93
C ASP A 388 -9.00 -11.73 -8.15
N GLU A 389 -8.68 -10.51 -7.74
CA GLU A 389 -7.51 -10.25 -6.90
C GLU A 389 -7.61 -10.90 -5.51
N MET A 390 -8.79 -10.94 -4.90
CA MET A 390 -8.99 -11.66 -3.64
C MET A 390 -8.77 -13.16 -3.82
N ALA A 391 -9.19 -13.73 -4.95
CA ALA A 391 -8.97 -15.14 -5.27
C ALA A 391 -7.47 -15.45 -5.45
N ILE A 392 -6.73 -14.58 -6.14
CA ILE A 392 -5.28 -14.68 -6.29
C ILE A 392 -4.60 -14.69 -4.92
N GLY A 393 -4.94 -13.73 -4.05
CA GLY A 393 -4.37 -13.64 -2.70
C GLY A 393 -4.70 -14.84 -1.83
N MET A 394 -5.96 -15.26 -1.85
CA MET A 394 -6.46 -16.39 -1.08
C MET A 394 -5.76 -17.70 -1.46
N VAL A 395 -5.66 -18.00 -2.75
CA VAL A 395 -5.08 -19.26 -3.24
C VAL A 395 -3.57 -19.29 -3.06
N ASN A 396 -2.89 -18.19 -3.32
CA ASN A 396 -1.43 -18.10 -3.23
C ASN A 396 -0.90 -17.81 -1.80
N GLN A 397 -1.78 -17.70 -0.81
CA GLN A 397 -1.40 -17.42 0.60
C GLN A 397 -0.56 -16.14 0.74
N LYS A 398 -0.88 -15.14 -0.05
CA LYS A 398 -0.19 -13.85 -0.05
C LYS A 398 -1.17 -12.69 0.13
N THR A 399 -0.68 -11.55 0.56
CA THR A 399 -1.46 -10.32 0.51
C THR A 399 -1.71 -9.93 -0.96
N THR A 400 -2.97 -9.63 -1.28
CA THR A 400 -3.32 -8.85 -2.46
C THR A 400 -4.12 -7.62 -2.06
N ALA A 401 -3.90 -6.55 -2.79
CA ALA A 401 -4.57 -5.27 -2.61
C ALA A 401 -5.15 -4.81 -3.94
N VAL A 402 -6.24 -4.06 -3.88
CA VAL A 402 -6.85 -3.42 -5.06
C VAL A 402 -7.02 -1.94 -4.76
N ARG A 403 -6.36 -1.11 -5.56
CA ARG A 403 -6.48 0.35 -5.57
C ARG A 403 -6.86 0.77 -6.99
N LEU A 404 -8.18 0.67 -7.29
CA LEU A 404 -8.77 1.04 -8.58
C LEU A 404 -9.32 2.46 -8.51
N ILE A 405 -9.12 3.22 -9.56
CA ILE A 405 -9.55 4.61 -9.69
C ILE A 405 -10.43 4.75 -10.94
N PRO A 406 -11.75 4.59 -10.82
CA PRO A 406 -12.67 4.91 -11.90
C PRO A 406 -12.71 6.44 -12.08
N VAL A 407 -12.05 6.97 -13.10
CA VAL A 407 -11.88 8.42 -13.28
C VAL A 407 -13.12 9.01 -13.94
N ILE A 408 -13.97 9.64 -13.14
CA ILE A 408 -15.25 10.17 -13.63
C ILE A 408 -15.04 11.19 -14.74
N GLY A 409 -15.74 11.00 -15.86
CA GLY A 409 -15.65 11.87 -17.04
C GLY A 409 -14.51 11.53 -18.00
N LYS A 410 -13.65 10.56 -17.67
CA LYS A 410 -12.54 10.11 -18.53
C LYS A 410 -12.75 8.69 -19.06
N ASP A 411 -12.16 8.40 -20.23
CA ASP A 411 -12.23 7.10 -20.90
C ASP A 411 -10.84 6.70 -21.45
N VAL A 412 -10.74 5.53 -22.07
CA VAL A 412 -9.51 5.03 -22.70
C VAL A 412 -8.96 6.06 -23.68
N GLY A 413 -7.69 6.38 -23.56
CA GLY A 413 -7.01 7.43 -24.31
C GLY A 413 -6.80 8.74 -23.55
N ASP A 414 -7.51 8.91 -22.43
CA ASP A 414 -7.30 10.03 -21.51
C ASP A 414 -6.22 9.69 -20.46
N THR A 415 -5.80 10.72 -19.72
CA THR A 415 -4.83 10.60 -18.61
C THR A 415 -5.45 11.21 -17.35
N ALA A 416 -5.23 10.57 -16.21
CA ALA A 416 -5.56 11.08 -14.88
C ALA A 416 -4.32 11.62 -14.17
N GLU A 417 -4.45 12.78 -13.50
CA GLU A 417 -3.36 13.44 -12.77
C GLU A 417 -3.61 13.34 -11.27
N PHE A 418 -2.71 12.68 -10.55
CA PHE A 418 -2.82 12.51 -9.09
C PHE A 418 -1.82 13.39 -8.33
N GLY A 419 -0.79 13.86 -9.00
CA GLY A 419 0.22 14.77 -8.47
C GLY A 419 1.22 14.12 -7.49
N GLY A 420 2.32 14.83 -7.23
CA GLY A 420 3.36 14.42 -6.29
C GLY A 420 3.90 13.02 -6.56
N LEU A 421 4.00 12.21 -5.52
CA LEU A 421 4.48 10.81 -5.63
C LEU A 421 3.47 9.87 -6.28
N LEU A 422 2.19 10.23 -6.33
CA LEU A 422 1.15 9.39 -6.95
C LEU A 422 1.17 9.47 -8.48
N GLY A 423 1.84 10.50 -9.04
CA GLY A 423 2.09 10.65 -10.46
C GLY A 423 0.84 10.87 -11.32
N TYR A 424 0.80 10.19 -12.44
CA TYR A 424 -0.30 10.23 -13.40
C TYR A 424 -0.50 8.83 -14.01
N ALA A 425 -1.71 8.55 -14.53
CA ALA A 425 -1.97 7.26 -15.15
C ALA A 425 -2.77 7.39 -16.45
N PRO A 426 -2.45 6.62 -17.49
CA PRO A 426 -3.34 6.40 -18.61
C PRO A 426 -4.57 5.63 -18.14
N ILE A 427 -5.74 5.94 -18.71
CA ILE A 427 -6.96 5.18 -18.44
C ILE A 427 -6.88 3.83 -19.16
N MET A 428 -6.75 2.75 -18.39
CA MET A 428 -6.60 1.40 -18.93
C MET A 428 -7.94 0.85 -19.43
N PRO A 429 -7.94 0.18 -20.60
CA PRO A 429 -9.13 -0.55 -21.05
C PRO A 429 -9.45 -1.69 -20.09
N ILE A 430 -10.74 -1.99 -19.94
CA ILE A 430 -11.26 -3.12 -19.16
C ILE A 430 -12.15 -3.99 -20.05
N ASN A 431 -12.34 -5.25 -19.64
CA ASN A 431 -13.27 -6.14 -20.31
C ASN A 431 -14.69 -5.60 -20.17
N GLU A 432 -15.42 -5.52 -21.28
CA GLU A 432 -16.77 -4.94 -21.34
C GLU A 432 -17.90 -5.95 -20.99
N PHE A 433 -17.58 -7.25 -20.86
CA PHE A 433 -18.59 -8.22 -20.48
C PHE A 433 -18.94 -8.15 -18.99
N GLY A 434 -20.24 -8.15 -18.71
CA GLY A 434 -20.77 -7.98 -17.36
C GLY A 434 -20.64 -9.23 -16.49
N CYS A 435 -20.51 -9.01 -15.18
CA CYS A 435 -20.46 -10.07 -14.16
C CYS A 435 -21.54 -9.92 -13.08
N GLU A 436 -22.59 -9.14 -13.32
CA GLU A 436 -23.64 -8.80 -12.34
C GLU A 436 -24.26 -10.03 -11.69
N ALA A 437 -24.55 -11.07 -12.47
CA ALA A 437 -25.15 -12.30 -11.96
C ALA A 437 -24.21 -13.06 -11.01
N PHE A 438 -22.91 -12.97 -11.22
CA PHE A 438 -21.90 -13.55 -10.34
C PHE A 438 -21.78 -12.74 -9.06
N ILE A 439 -21.64 -11.41 -9.16
CA ILE A 439 -21.47 -10.51 -8.00
C ILE A 439 -22.73 -10.44 -7.14
N SER A 440 -23.92 -10.60 -7.70
CA SER A 440 -25.18 -10.60 -6.95
C SER A 440 -25.45 -11.90 -6.18
N ARG A 441 -24.64 -12.96 -6.35
CA ARG A 441 -24.70 -14.13 -5.48
C ARG A 441 -24.24 -13.75 -4.09
N GLU A 442 -25.06 -13.99 -3.12
CA GLU A 442 -24.78 -13.65 -1.72
C GLU A 442 -23.84 -14.68 -1.05
N GLY A 443 -23.24 -14.25 0.07
CA GLY A 443 -22.48 -15.12 0.95
C GLY A 443 -20.97 -15.08 0.68
N ARG A 444 -20.34 -16.24 0.63
CA ARG A 444 -18.88 -16.36 0.69
C ARG A 444 -18.35 -17.40 -0.29
N ILE A 445 -17.26 -17.08 -0.99
CA ILE A 445 -16.41 -18.09 -1.63
C ILE A 445 -15.61 -18.77 -0.51
N PRO A 446 -15.74 -20.10 -0.32
CA PRO A 446 -15.09 -20.78 0.80
C PRO A 446 -13.56 -20.76 0.67
N ALA A 447 -12.89 -20.91 1.82
CA ALA A 447 -11.45 -21.05 1.86
C ALA A 447 -10.96 -22.26 1.05
N PRO A 448 -9.80 -22.18 0.37
CA PRO A 448 -9.28 -23.29 -0.40
C PRO A 448 -8.88 -24.46 0.52
N ILE A 449 -8.95 -25.70 0.00
CA ILE A 449 -8.74 -26.91 0.80
C ILE A 449 -7.37 -26.95 1.51
N HIS A 450 -6.34 -26.35 0.92
CA HIS A 450 -5.00 -26.29 1.53
C HIS A 450 -4.91 -25.39 2.76
N SER A 451 -5.93 -24.55 3.03
CA SER A 451 -5.99 -23.74 4.25
C SER A 451 -6.40 -24.53 5.49
N PHE A 452 -6.93 -25.73 5.33
CA PHE A 452 -7.33 -26.64 6.42
C PHE A 452 -6.14 -27.43 6.98
N LYS A 453 -4.96 -26.85 6.99
CA LYS A 453 -3.81 -27.41 7.68
C LYS A 453 -3.88 -27.03 9.16
N ASN A 454 -4.34 -27.93 9.97
CA ASN A 454 -4.35 -27.79 11.41
C ASN A 454 -3.13 -28.50 12.03
#